data_4f01645836edd5615079639e7018f9bf
#
_entry.id   4f01645836edd5615079639e7018f9bf
#
_cell.length_a   1.000
_cell.length_b   1.000
_cell.length_c   1.000
_cell.angle_alpha   90.00
_cell.angle_beta   90.00
_cell.angle_gamma   90.00
#
_symmetry.space_group_name_H-M   'P 1'
#
loop_
_entity.id
_entity.type
_entity.pdbx_description
1 polymer ?
#
loop_
_entity_poly.entity_id
_entity_poly.type
_entity_poly.pdbx_seq_one_letter_code
_entity_poly.pdbx_strand_id
1 'polypeptide(L)'
;GNPVDYDKKYKGEFPILSPKMDFELKRYLKLVNGKNVLDLGIGQGQNSIPLANLGFNVTGVDYSNNCINICKSNCPELNLIHSDIRNFEIEKNTFDLILSRCVLHFLHKEDAYEIMNSMKNNLKNNGLIYINVFSIEDPMFKKCLSSDVFEFLDNNVFHNKVNDTYISFYTKDEILDIFSGLKTVYISQEYSLDLGHGNPHYHGVIKYIGMK
;
A
#
# COMPACT_ATOMS: atom_id res chain seq x y z
N GLY A 1 8.59 -7.74 13.65
CA GLY A 1 7.33 -8.51 13.58
C GLY A 1 7.18 -9.28 12.28
N ASN A 2 6.31 -10.25 12.30
CA ASN A 2 6.01 -11.02 11.10
C ASN A 2 5.22 -10.18 10.09
N PRO A 3 5.39 -10.38 8.78
CA PRO A 3 4.50 -9.78 7.80
C PRO A 3 3.08 -10.36 7.96
N VAL A 4 2.09 -9.57 7.58
CA VAL A 4 0.71 -10.06 7.52
C VAL A 4 0.63 -11.09 6.40
N ASP A 5 0.24 -12.31 6.74
CA ASP A 5 0.19 -13.43 5.81
C ASP A 5 -1.22 -13.55 5.21
N TYR A 6 -1.40 -12.97 4.04
CA TYR A 6 -2.68 -13.03 3.32
C TYR A 6 -3.02 -14.44 2.84
N ASP A 7 -2.03 -15.32 2.66
CA ASP A 7 -2.28 -16.71 2.30
C ASP A 7 -2.95 -17.46 3.45
N LYS A 8 -2.62 -17.13 4.69
CA LYS A 8 -3.30 -17.64 5.88
C LYS A 8 -4.66 -16.98 6.11
N LYS A 9 -4.74 -15.66 5.90
CA LYS A 9 -5.95 -14.88 6.12
C LYS A 9 -7.11 -15.35 5.24
N TYR A 10 -6.82 -15.73 4.00
CA TYR A 10 -7.82 -16.18 3.02
C TYR A 10 -7.76 -17.69 2.81
N LYS A 11 -7.53 -18.43 3.89
CA LYS A 11 -7.42 -19.88 3.88
C LYS A 11 -8.70 -20.54 3.31
N GLY A 12 -8.56 -21.26 2.20
CA GLY A 12 -9.63 -22.02 1.53
C GLY A 12 -10.32 -21.27 0.40
N GLU A 13 -10.64 -19.99 0.54
CA GLU A 13 -11.23 -19.16 -0.51
C GLU A 13 -10.49 -17.84 -0.59
N PHE A 14 -9.57 -17.73 -1.55
CA PHE A 14 -8.90 -16.47 -1.84
C PHE A 14 -9.81 -15.67 -2.79
N PRO A 15 -10.42 -14.54 -2.33
CA PRO A 15 -11.32 -13.79 -3.20
C PRO A 15 -10.55 -13.22 -4.38
N ILE A 16 -10.98 -13.56 -5.59
CA ILE A 16 -10.41 -13.02 -6.83
C ILE A 16 -11.16 -11.73 -7.13
N LEU A 17 -10.43 -10.61 -7.13
CA LEU A 17 -10.97 -9.30 -7.41
C LEU A 17 -10.80 -8.96 -8.88
N SER A 18 -11.77 -8.25 -9.47
CA SER A 18 -11.60 -7.64 -10.78
C SER A 18 -10.64 -6.45 -10.65
N PRO A 19 -9.54 -6.41 -11.43
CA PRO A 19 -8.60 -5.30 -11.36
C PRO A 19 -9.28 -3.99 -11.78
N LYS A 20 -9.24 -3.01 -10.88
CA LYS A 20 -9.78 -1.67 -11.12
C LYS A 20 -8.88 -0.66 -10.46
N MET A 21 -8.33 0.24 -11.26
CA MET A 21 -7.48 1.30 -10.75
C MET A 21 -8.24 2.22 -9.80
N ASP A 22 -7.59 2.59 -8.70
CA ASP A 22 -8.13 3.57 -7.76
C ASP A 22 -8.43 4.89 -8.48
N PHE A 23 -9.56 5.49 -8.15
CA PHE A 23 -10.05 6.70 -8.82
C PHE A 23 -9.03 7.84 -8.77
N GLU A 24 -8.43 8.09 -7.62
CA GLU A 24 -7.47 9.18 -7.44
C GLU A 24 -6.20 8.95 -8.26
N LEU A 25 -5.71 7.71 -8.29
CA LEU A 25 -4.54 7.37 -9.10
C LEU A 25 -4.85 7.60 -10.59
N LYS A 26 -5.99 7.13 -11.06
CA LYS A 26 -6.44 7.32 -12.45
C LYS A 26 -6.54 8.80 -12.80
N ARG A 27 -7.11 9.60 -11.91
CA ARG A 27 -7.28 11.05 -12.11
C ARG A 27 -5.97 11.78 -12.34
N TYR A 28 -4.93 11.41 -11.59
CA TYR A 28 -3.64 12.09 -11.65
C TYR A 28 -2.59 11.35 -12.47
N LEU A 29 -2.96 10.26 -13.13
CA LEU A 29 -2.03 9.45 -13.93
C LEU A 29 -1.37 10.25 -15.06
N LYS A 30 -2.07 11.25 -15.59
CA LYS A 30 -1.55 12.17 -16.61
C LYS A 30 -0.30 12.95 -16.17
N LEU A 31 -0.06 13.03 -14.85
CA LEU A 31 1.12 13.70 -14.31
C LEU A 31 2.36 12.78 -14.28
N VAL A 32 2.18 11.48 -14.50
CA VAL A 32 3.30 10.54 -14.57
C VAL A 32 4.04 10.73 -15.89
N ASN A 33 5.32 11.08 -15.78
CA ASN A 33 6.17 11.35 -16.93
C ASN A 33 7.14 10.18 -17.12
N GLY A 34 6.78 9.24 -17.94
CA GLY A 34 7.52 7.98 -18.16
C GLY A 34 6.65 6.78 -17.89
N LYS A 35 7.23 5.58 -17.97
CA LYS A 35 6.49 4.33 -18.00
C LYS A 35 6.87 3.34 -16.90
N ASN A 36 7.88 3.62 -16.10
CA ASN A 36 8.37 2.68 -15.10
C ASN A 36 7.62 2.86 -13.78
N VAL A 37 6.98 1.80 -13.32
CA VAL A 37 6.13 1.77 -12.13
C VAL A 37 6.63 0.69 -11.16
N LEU A 38 6.66 1.03 -9.88
CA LEU A 38 6.88 0.07 -8.80
C LEU A 38 5.65 0.04 -7.90
N ASP A 39 5.11 -1.16 -7.68
CA ASP A 39 3.99 -1.40 -6.77
C ASP A 39 4.47 -2.24 -5.58
N LEU A 40 4.59 -1.59 -4.41
CA LEU A 40 5.00 -2.25 -3.17
C LEU A 40 3.78 -2.81 -2.44
N GLY A 41 3.67 -4.14 -2.46
CA GLY A 41 2.48 -4.85 -2.00
C GLY A 41 1.43 -4.90 -3.10
N ILE A 42 1.78 -5.49 -4.25
CA ILE A 42 0.93 -5.50 -5.44
C ILE A 42 -0.43 -6.18 -5.23
N GLY A 43 -0.51 -7.13 -4.27
CA GLY A 43 -1.72 -7.89 -4.04
C GLY A 43 -2.13 -8.65 -5.31
N GLN A 44 -3.40 -8.55 -5.68
CA GLN A 44 -3.91 -9.17 -6.91
C GLN A 44 -3.78 -8.27 -8.15
N GLY A 45 -3.04 -7.17 -8.04
CA GLY A 45 -2.77 -6.28 -9.17
C GLY A 45 -3.87 -5.28 -9.47
N GLN A 46 -4.64 -4.87 -8.47
CA GLN A 46 -5.78 -3.97 -8.66
C GLN A 46 -5.43 -2.70 -9.45
N ASN A 47 -4.30 -2.07 -9.12
CA ASN A 47 -3.81 -0.90 -9.85
C ASN A 47 -2.84 -1.30 -10.97
N SER A 48 -2.01 -2.29 -10.72
CA SER A 48 -0.90 -2.66 -11.60
C SER A 48 -1.34 -3.30 -12.91
N ILE A 49 -2.39 -4.13 -12.89
CA ILE A 49 -2.89 -4.74 -14.12
C ILE A 49 -3.48 -3.67 -15.06
N PRO A 50 -4.36 -2.76 -14.59
CA PRO A 50 -4.78 -1.65 -15.44
C PRO A 50 -3.64 -0.77 -15.95
N LEU A 51 -2.62 -0.52 -15.12
CA LEU A 51 -1.44 0.24 -15.55
C LEU A 51 -0.67 -0.49 -16.66
N ALA A 52 -0.44 -1.79 -16.50
CA ALA A 52 0.21 -2.60 -17.54
C ALA A 52 -0.58 -2.59 -18.85
N ASN A 53 -1.90 -2.67 -18.76
CA ASN A 53 -2.79 -2.60 -19.94
C ASN A 53 -2.73 -1.23 -20.64
N LEU A 54 -2.37 -0.18 -19.93
CA LEU A 54 -2.14 1.15 -20.50
C LEU A 54 -0.72 1.34 -21.05
N GLY A 55 0.11 0.31 -21.01
CA GLY A 55 1.46 0.35 -21.55
C GLY A 55 2.56 0.71 -20.55
N PHE A 56 2.26 0.79 -19.25
CA PHE A 56 3.28 0.98 -18.23
C PHE A 56 4.08 -0.30 -18.01
N ASN A 57 5.35 -0.13 -17.71
CA ASN A 57 6.25 -1.21 -17.32
C ASN A 57 6.21 -1.34 -15.80
N VAL A 58 5.47 -2.32 -15.29
CA VAL A 58 5.17 -2.44 -13.88
C VAL A 58 6.00 -3.54 -13.23
N THR A 59 6.71 -3.19 -12.17
CA THR A 59 7.35 -4.11 -11.24
C THR A 59 6.49 -4.17 -9.98
N GLY A 60 6.06 -5.36 -9.59
CA GLY A 60 5.25 -5.60 -8.41
C GLY A 60 5.94 -6.50 -7.41
N VAL A 61 5.91 -6.09 -6.15
CA VAL A 61 6.50 -6.82 -5.03
C VAL A 61 5.39 -7.25 -4.09
N ASP A 62 5.39 -8.51 -3.66
CA ASP A 62 4.47 -8.98 -2.62
C ASP A 62 5.08 -10.16 -1.85
N TYR A 63 4.70 -10.23 -0.58
CA TYR A 63 5.07 -11.35 0.30
C TYR A 63 4.20 -12.59 0.05
N SER A 64 2.98 -12.41 -0.45
CA SER A 64 2.04 -13.49 -0.70
C SER A 64 2.33 -14.20 -2.03
N ASN A 65 2.71 -15.46 -1.95
CA ASN A 65 2.92 -16.27 -3.13
C ASN A 65 1.64 -16.46 -3.96
N ASN A 66 0.48 -16.55 -3.29
CA ASN A 66 -0.82 -16.64 -3.96
C ASN A 66 -1.12 -15.39 -4.77
N CYS A 67 -0.87 -14.20 -4.21
CA CYS A 67 -1.04 -12.93 -4.92
C CYS A 67 -0.13 -12.85 -6.15
N ILE A 68 1.14 -13.21 -6.00
CA ILE A 68 2.10 -13.26 -7.11
C ILE A 68 1.60 -14.18 -8.23
N ASN A 69 1.12 -15.38 -7.89
CA ASN A 69 0.62 -16.33 -8.87
C ASN A 69 -0.65 -15.83 -9.57
N ILE A 70 -1.56 -15.19 -8.86
CA ILE A 70 -2.77 -14.59 -9.43
C ILE A 70 -2.39 -13.49 -10.43
N CYS A 71 -1.48 -12.61 -10.06
CA CYS A 71 -0.98 -11.56 -10.94
C CYS A 71 -0.33 -12.12 -12.18
N LYS A 72 0.54 -13.11 -12.02
CA LYS A 72 1.24 -13.75 -13.14
C LYS A 72 0.29 -14.41 -14.13
N SER A 73 -0.76 -15.05 -13.61
CA SER A 73 -1.77 -15.70 -14.41
C SER A 73 -2.63 -14.70 -15.19
N ASN A 74 -2.99 -13.58 -14.55
CA ASN A 74 -3.89 -12.58 -15.14
C ASN A 74 -3.18 -11.54 -16.01
N CYS A 75 -1.89 -11.30 -15.77
CA CYS A 75 -1.12 -10.30 -16.52
C CYS A 75 0.35 -10.73 -16.60
N PRO A 76 0.71 -11.58 -17.58
CA PRO A 76 2.08 -12.08 -17.71
C PRO A 76 3.13 -11.00 -17.97
N GLU A 77 2.72 -9.80 -18.39
CA GLU A 77 3.61 -8.67 -18.64
C GLU A 77 4.17 -8.03 -17.36
N LEU A 78 3.56 -8.32 -16.21
CA LEU A 78 4.06 -7.79 -14.93
C LEU A 78 5.41 -8.41 -14.58
N ASN A 79 6.34 -7.57 -14.13
CA ASN A 79 7.60 -8.02 -13.55
C ASN A 79 7.38 -8.23 -12.05
N LEU A 80 7.27 -9.49 -11.63
CA LEU A 80 6.86 -9.86 -10.27
C LEU A 80 8.02 -10.33 -9.43
N ILE A 81 8.07 -9.85 -8.18
CA ILE A 81 9.10 -10.20 -7.21
C ILE A 81 8.39 -10.67 -5.93
N HIS A 82 8.62 -11.93 -5.56
CA HIS A 82 8.14 -12.49 -4.30
C HIS A 82 9.11 -12.13 -3.18
N SER A 83 8.78 -11.13 -2.41
CA SER A 83 9.63 -10.61 -1.34
C SER A 83 8.81 -9.85 -0.31
N ASP A 84 9.29 -9.81 0.92
CA ASP A 84 8.85 -8.87 1.93
C ASP A 84 9.32 -7.46 1.53
N ILE A 85 8.41 -6.50 1.49
CA ILE A 85 8.74 -5.12 1.08
C ILE A 85 9.75 -4.46 2.02
N ARG A 86 9.88 -4.93 3.26
CA ARG A 86 10.89 -4.44 4.20
C ARG A 86 12.32 -4.79 3.77
N ASN A 87 12.46 -5.86 2.99
CA ASN A 87 13.75 -6.37 2.51
C ASN A 87 14.02 -6.01 1.05
N PHE A 88 13.08 -5.37 0.39
CA PHE A 88 13.21 -4.96 -1.00
C PHE A 88 13.91 -3.61 -1.10
N GLU A 89 14.99 -3.55 -1.88
CA GLU A 89 15.69 -2.30 -2.14
C GLU A 89 15.14 -1.64 -3.41
N ILE A 90 14.70 -0.40 -3.27
CA ILE A 90 14.20 0.39 -4.40
C ILE A 90 15.39 0.90 -5.20
N GLU A 91 15.46 0.52 -6.46
CA GLU A 91 16.50 1.00 -7.37
C GLU A 91 16.39 2.51 -7.58
N LYS A 92 17.54 3.18 -7.42
CA LYS A 92 17.61 4.65 -7.47
C LYS A 92 17.38 5.17 -8.90
N ASN A 93 16.58 6.23 -9.00
CA ASN A 93 16.31 6.94 -10.26
C ASN A 93 15.78 6.05 -11.38
N THR A 94 14.96 5.07 -11.05
CA THR A 94 14.42 4.10 -12.02
C THR A 94 12.94 4.28 -12.25
N PHE A 95 12.19 4.58 -11.20
CA PHE A 95 10.72 4.59 -11.27
C PHE A 95 10.15 5.99 -11.43
N ASP A 96 9.16 6.10 -12.30
CA ASP A 96 8.38 7.32 -12.56
C ASP A 96 7.16 7.42 -11.66
N LEU A 97 6.68 6.27 -11.18
CA LEU A 97 5.59 6.14 -10.22
C LEU A 97 5.95 5.03 -9.23
N ILE A 98 5.88 5.33 -7.94
CA ILE A 98 5.95 4.31 -6.89
C ILE A 98 4.65 4.37 -6.10
N LEU A 99 3.99 3.22 -5.99
CA LEU A 99 2.74 3.13 -5.23
C LEU A 99 2.78 2.03 -4.19
N SER A 100 2.00 2.23 -3.14
CA SER A 100 1.74 1.21 -2.12
C SER A 100 0.32 1.43 -1.58
N ARG A 101 -0.56 0.47 -1.86
CA ARG A 101 -1.97 0.57 -1.53
C ARG A 101 -2.34 -0.37 -0.41
N CYS A 102 -2.74 0.18 0.72
CA CYS A 102 -3.27 -0.57 1.87
C CYS A 102 -2.31 -1.64 2.42
N VAL A 103 -1.02 -1.33 2.45
CA VAL A 103 0.04 -2.26 2.90
C VAL A 103 0.83 -1.69 4.07
N LEU A 104 1.22 -0.42 4.00
CA LEU A 104 2.13 0.18 4.97
C LEU A 104 1.59 0.19 6.40
N HIS A 105 0.27 0.22 6.56
CA HIS A 105 -0.36 0.18 7.88
C HIS A 105 -0.33 -1.22 8.54
N PHE A 106 0.08 -2.25 7.83
CA PHE A 106 0.33 -3.58 8.41
C PHE A 106 1.78 -3.76 8.88
N LEU A 107 2.52 -2.68 8.96
CA LEU A 107 3.90 -2.65 9.45
C LEU A 107 4.00 -1.81 10.72
N HIS A 108 5.01 -2.11 11.55
CA HIS A 108 5.44 -1.15 12.56
C HIS A 108 5.89 0.14 11.86
N LYS A 109 5.57 1.28 12.46
CA LYS A 109 5.87 2.58 11.83
C LYS A 109 7.35 2.82 11.57
N GLU A 110 8.26 2.22 12.34
CA GLU A 110 9.69 2.29 12.06
C GLU A 110 10.01 1.72 10.68
N ASP A 111 9.46 0.55 10.35
CA ASP A 111 9.63 -0.07 9.03
C ASP A 111 8.92 0.73 7.94
N ALA A 112 7.69 1.17 8.21
CA ALA A 112 6.92 1.95 7.25
C ALA A 112 7.60 3.28 6.91
N TYR A 113 8.15 3.97 7.90
CA TYR A 113 8.89 5.23 7.70
C TYR A 113 10.14 5.01 6.84
N GLU A 114 10.88 3.93 7.10
CA GLU A 114 12.04 3.58 6.28
C GLU A 114 11.66 3.35 4.82
N ILE A 115 10.59 2.61 4.58
CA ILE A 115 10.08 2.34 3.23
C ILE A 115 9.65 3.64 2.56
N MET A 116 8.84 4.47 3.24
CA MET A 116 8.37 5.73 2.66
C MET A 116 9.51 6.71 2.37
N ASN A 117 10.52 6.78 3.24
CA ASN A 117 11.72 7.57 2.97
C ASN A 117 12.50 7.02 1.77
N SER A 118 12.61 5.70 1.64
CA SER A 118 13.25 5.07 0.49
C SER A 118 12.50 5.34 -0.81
N MET A 119 11.16 5.30 -0.78
CA MET A 119 10.33 5.68 -1.92
C MET A 119 10.66 7.12 -2.37
N LYS A 120 10.65 8.04 -1.42
CA LYS A 120 10.92 9.47 -1.69
C LYS A 120 12.33 9.69 -2.24
N ASN A 121 13.32 9.06 -1.63
CA ASN A 121 14.72 9.28 -1.98
C ASN A 121 15.12 8.65 -3.32
N ASN A 122 14.51 7.54 -3.68
CA ASN A 122 14.89 6.78 -4.87
C ASN A 122 13.99 7.03 -6.09
N LEU A 123 12.86 7.70 -5.90
CA LEU A 123 12.00 8.12 -6.99
C LEU A 123 12.74 9.06 -7.94
N LYS A 124 12.51 8.93 -9.23
CA LYS A 124 13.02 9.88 -10.22
C LYS A 124 12.51 11.29 -9.95
N ASN A 125 13.32 12.29 -10.32
CA ASN A 125 12.84 13.66 -10.33
C ASN A 125 11.61 13.78 -11.25
N ASN A 126 10.62 14.53 -10.82
CA ASN A 126 9.29 14.65 -11.43
C ASN A 126 8.43 13.38 -11.32
N GLY A 127 8.89 12.35 -10.63
CA GLY A 127 8.11 11.16 -10.38
C GLY A 127 6.98 11.39 -9.37
N LEU A 128 6.01 10.49 -9.36
CA LEU A 128 4.88 10.49 -8.42
C LEU A 128 5.00 9.36 -7.40
N ILE A 129 4.53 9.67 -6.18
CA ILE A 129 4.22 8.68 -5.15
C ILE A 129 2.72 8.65 -4.95
N TYR A 130 2.14 7.45 -4.90
CA TYR A 130 0.76 7.22 -4.46
C TYR A 130 0.75 6.21 -3.32
N ILE A 131 0.22 6.61 -2.18
CA ILE A 131 0.00 5.70 -1.06
C ILE A 131 -1.40 5.88 -0.48
N ASN A 132 -1.91 4.82 0.14
CA ASN A 132 -2.98 4.94 1.10
C ASN A 132 -2.71 4.07 2.33
N VAL A 133 -3.15 4.57 3.47
CA VAL A 133 -2.96 3.93 4.78
C VAL A 133 -4.19 4.15 5.64
N PHE A 134 -4.38 3.29 6.65
CA PHE A 134 -5.44 3.49 7.63
C PHE A 134 -5.21 4.79 8.41
N SER A 135 -6.28 5.57 8.55
CA SER A 135 -6.30 6.70 9.44
C SER A 135 -6.75 6.29 10.84
N ILE A 136 -6.49 7.16 11.82
CA ILE A 136 -6.98 6.97 13.19
C ILE A 136 -8.52 6.91 13.27
N GLU A 137 -9.24 7.30 12.21
CA GLU A 137 -10.70 7.20 12.12
C GLU A 137 -11.20 5.82 11.68
N ASP A 138 -10.30 4.94 11.22
CA ASP A 138 -10.70 3.59 10.85
C ASP A 138 -11.29 2.87 12.07
N PRO A 139 -12.46 2.18 11.92
CA PRO A 139 -13.08 1.46 13.03
C PRO A 139 -12.16 0.44 13.69
N MET A 140 -11.16 -0.05 12.98
CA MET A 140 -10.19 -1.00 13.53
C MET A 140 -9.36 -0.40 14.66
N PHE A 141 -9.17 0.93 14.68
CA PHE A 141 -8.46 1.60 15.77
C PHE A 141 -9.13 1.34 17.13
N LYS A 142 -10.44 1.55 17.19
CA LYS A 142 -11.21 1.29 18.42
C LYS A 142 -11.26 -0.21 18.77
N LYS A 143 -11.34 -1.06 17.77
CA LYS A 143 -11.32 -2.52 17.96
C LYS A 143 -9.99 -2.97 18.58
N CYS A 144 -8.88 -2.43 18.11
CA CYS A 144 -7.56 -2.71 18.67
C CYS A 144 -7.46 -2.23 20.12
N LEU A 145 -7.99 -1.04 20.44
CA LEU A 145 -7.97 -0.50 21.80
C LEU A 145 -8.74 -1.38 22.81
N SER A 146 -9.84 -2.01 22.38
CA SER A 146 -10.69 -2.83 23.24
C SER A 146 -10.35 -4.32 23.19
N SER A 147 -9.38 -4.74 22.40
CA SER A 147 -9.02 -6.14 22.21
C SER A 147 -7.90 -6.57 23.14
N ASP A 148 -8.03 -7.75 23.75
CA ASP A 148 -6.97 -8.36 24.57
C ASP A 148 -5.81 -8.91 23.72
N VAL A 149 -6.03 -9.07 22.41
CA VAL A 149 -5.03 -9.59 21.47
C VAL A 149 -4.01 -8.52 21.09
N PHE A 150 -4.45 -7.26 21.02
CA PHE A 150 -3.62 -6.15 20.60
C PHE A 150 -3.07 -5.36 21.80
N GLU A 151 -1.78 -5.07 21.74
CA GLU A 151 -1.10 -4.20 22.67
C GLU A 151 -0.83 -2.85 22.00
N PHE A 152 -1.31 -1.76 22.62
CA PHE A 152 -0.97 -0.41 22.18
C PHE A 152 0.48 -0.10 22.59
N LEU A 153 1.33 0.21 21.62
CA LEU A 153 2.72 0.56 21.88
C LEU A 153 2.85 2.06 22.12
N ASP A 154 2.94 2.82 21.06
CA ASP A 154 2.87 4.28 21.04
C ASP A 154 2.62 4.72 19.61
N ASN A 155 2.43 6.01 19.38
CA ASN A 155 2.31 6.57 18.02
C ASN A 155 1.28 5.84 17.15
N ASN A 156 0.16 5.42 17.76
CA ASN A 156 -0.95 4.73 17.08
C ASN A 156 -0.53 3.40 16.42
N VAL A 157 0.41 2.70 17.01
CA VAL A 157 0.86 1.37 16.60
C VAL A 157 0.37 0.33 17.58
N PHE A 158 -0.23 -0.75 17.05
CA PHE A 158 -0.66 -1.90 17.83
C PHE A 158 0.12 -3.14 17.41
N HIS A 159 0.48 -3.94 18.40
CA HIS A 159 1.11 -5.23 18.20
C HIS A 159 0.13 -6.35 18.49
N ASN A 160 -0.10 -7.22 17.52
CA ASN A 160 -0.88 -8.44 17.73
C ASN A 160 0.02 -9.48 18.40
N LYS A 161 -0.27 -9.77 19.67
CA LYS A 161 0.54 -10.66 20.50
C LYS A 161 0.42 -12.13 20.12
N VAL A 162 -0.63 -12.50 19.38
CA VAL A 162 -0.89 -13.90 19.01
C VAL A 162 -0.03 -14.31 17.79
N ASN A 163 0.01 -13.46 16.77
CA ASN A 163 0.69 -13.79 15.50
C ASN A 163 1.93 -12.92 15.23
N ASP A 164 2.29 -12.05 16.16
CA ASP A 164 3.44 -11.14 16.03
C ASP A 164 3.38 -10.29 14.75
N THR A 165 2.21 -9.72 14.49
CA THR A 165 2.00 -8.74 13.43
C THR A 165 1.73 -7.36 14.02
N TYR A 166 1.79 -6.33 13.18
CA TYR A 166 1.48 -4.96 13.56
C TYR A 166 0.34 -4.41 12.74
N ILE A 167 -0.36 -3.45 13.32
CA ILE A 167 -1.25 -2.56 12.59
C ILE A 167 -1.03 -1.15 13.10
N SER A 168 -0.93 -0.19 12.20
CA SER A 168 -0.66 1.20 12.53
C SER A 168 -1.66 2.13 11.85
N PHE A 169 -1.89 3.27 12.48
CA PHE A 169 -2.87 4.26 12.03
C PHE A 169 -2.21 5.63 11.94
N TYR A 170 -2.62 6.40 10.96
CA TYR A 170 -1.93 7.63 10.57
C TYR A 170 -2.85 8.84 10.65
N THR A 171 -2.24 10.02 10.75
CA THR A 171 -2.89 11.31 10.56
C THR A 171 -2.38 11.95 9.27
N LYS A 172 -3.16 12.88 8.71
CA LYS A 172 -2.73 13.63 7.51
C LYS A 172 -1.42 14.37 7.76
N ASP A 173 -1.30 15.01 8.92
CA ASP A 173 -0.08 15.76 9.25
C ASP A 173 1.16 14.87 9.28
N GLU A 174 1.02 13.66 9.78
CA GLU A 174 2.11 12.68 9.80
C GLU A 174 2.56 12.31 8.37
N ILE A 175 1.61 12.07 7.49
CA ILE A 175 1.92 11.74 6.08
C ILE A 175 2.58 12.93 5.38
N LEU A 176 2.07 14.13 5.59
CA LEU A 176 2.66 15.36 5.02
C LEU A 176 4.09 15.58 5.54
N ASP A 177 4.34 15.27 6.79
CA ASP A 177 5.67 15.39 7.38
C ASP A 177 6.67 14.39 6.77
N ILE A 178 6.24 13.12 6.64
CA ILE A 178 7.07 12.06 6.02
C ILE A 178 7.47 12.45 4.60
N PHE A 179 6.55 12.99 3.83
CA PHE A 179 6.77 13.37 2.43
C PHE A 179 7.10 14.87 2.28
N SER A 180 7.57 15.52 3.33
CA SER A 180 8.08 16.89 3.22
C SER A 180 9.18 16.96 2.18
N GLY A 181 9.20 18.03 1.41
CA GLY A 181 10.10 18.18 0.26
C GLY A 181 9.49 17.74 -1.08
N LEU A 182 8.42 16.94 -1.07
CA LEU A 182 7.62 16.69 -2.26
C LEU A 182 6.50 17.73 -2.37
N LYS A 183 6.09 18.02 -3.60
CA LYS A 183 4.86 18.78 -3.84
C LYS A 183 3.67 17.87 -3.60
N THR A 184 2.80 18.22 -2.65
CA THR A 184 1.55 17.53 -2.45
C THR A 184 0.59 17.84 -3.59
N VAL A 185 0.23 16.81 -4.35
CA VAL A 185 -0.73 16.91 -5.46
C VAL A 185 -2.14 16.66 -4.95
N TYR A 186 -2.28 15.70 -4.04
CA TYR A 186 -3.57 15.32 -3.47
C TYR A 186 -3.36 14.69 -2.08
N ILE A 187 -4.23 15.04 -1.16
CA ILE A 187 -4.33 14.35 0.12
C ILE A 187 -5.78 14.38 0.60
N SER A 188 -6.26 13.25 1.08
CA SER A 188 -7.58 13.13 1.68
C SER A 188 -7.55 12.23 2.90
N GLN A 189 -8.48 12.44 3.80
CA GLN A 189 -8.81 11.51 4.87
C GLN A 189 -10.27 11.16 4.72
N GLU A 190 -10.54 9.93 4.29
CA GLU A 190 -11.87 9.47 3.94
C GLU A 190 -12.38 8.45 4.94
N TYR A 191 -13.67 8.50 5.22
CA TYR A 191 -14.39 7.47 5.95
C TYR A 191 -15.50 6.97 5.03
N SER A 192 -15.27 5.82 4.40
CA SER A 192 -16.12 5.34 3.32
C SER A 192 -16.54 3.89 3.51
N LEU A 193 -17.70 3.56 2.97
CA LEU A 193 -18.23 2.20 2.94
C LEU A 193 -17.47 1.33 1.94
N ASP A 194 -16.95 0.21 2.42
CA ASP A 194 -16.30 -0.79 1.58
C ASP A 194 -17.27 -1.93 1.27
N LEU A 195 -17.55 -2.09 -0.02
CA LEU A 195 -18.38 -3.17 -0.56
C LEU A 195 -17.55 -4.22 -1.32
N GLY A 196 -16.23 -4.03 -1.38
CA GLY A 196 -15.37 -4.80 -2.27
C GLY A 196 -15.06 -6.22 -1.79
N HIS A 197 -15.19 -6.49 -0.50
CA HIS A 197 -14.92 -7.82 0.06
C HIS A 197 -15.59 -8.00 1.41
N GLY A 198 -15.99 -9.23 1.71
CA GLY A 198 -16.65 -9.56 2.96
C GLY A 198 -18.01 -8.85 3.12
N ASN A 199 -18.45 -8.71 4.35
CA ASN A 199 -19.64 -7.92 4.68
C ASN A 199 -19.36 -6.44 4.47
N PRO A 200 -20.38 -5.63 4.08
CA PRO A 200 -20.21 -4.18 4.00
C PRO A 200 -19.66 -3.60 5.31
N HIS A 201 -18.61 -2.82 5.23
CA HIS A 201 -17.99 -2.21 6.39
C HIS A 201 -17.32 -0.88 6.00
N TYR A 202 -17.03 -0.05 7.00
CA TYR A 202 -16.39 1.25 6.78
C TYR A 202 -14.89 1.14 6.98
N HIS A 203 -14.16 1.93 6.19
CA HIS A 203 -12.73 2.17 6.38
C HIS A 203 -12.44 3.65 6.51
N GLY A 204 -11.52 3.98 7.41
CA GLY A 204 -10.90 5.30 7.50
C GLY A 204 -9.54 5.26 6.83
N VAL A 205 -9.35 5.99 5.75
CA VAL A 205 -8.17 5.91 4.90
C VAL A 205 -7.65 7.29 4.57
N ILE A 206 -6.33 7.45 4.64
CA ILE A 206 -5.63 8.59 4.07
C ILE A 206 -5.08 8.18 2.72
N LYS A 207 -5.37 8.99 1.70
CA LYS A 207 -4.80 8.86 0.36
C LYS A 207 -3.89 10.05 0.09
N TYR A 208 -2.70 9.79 -0.43
CA TYR A 208 -1.70 10.82 -0.69
C TYR A 208 -1.07 10.61 -2.07
N ILE A 209 -0.97 11.71 -2.81
CA ILE A 209 -0.19 11.77 -4.05
C ILE A 209 0.78 12.94 -3.92
N GLY A 210 2.06 12.66 -4.11
CA GLY A 210 3.11 13.67 -4.10
C GLY A 210 4.01 13.56 -5.33
N MET A 211 4.58 14.70 -5.74
CA MET A 211 5.50 14.79 -6.87
C MET A 211 6.87 15.28 -6.40
N LYS A 212 7.92 14.60 -6.84
CA LYS A 212 9.30 14.97 -6.53
C LYS A 212 9.84 16.11 -7.38
#